data_5dfabc1c3f6cfcaf73ceac862f6b69ff
#
_entry.id   5dfabc1c3f6cfcaf73ceac862f6b69ff
#
_cell.length_a   1.000
_cell.length_b   1.000
_cell.length_c   1.000
_cell.angle_alpha   90.00
_cell.angle_beta   90.00
_cell.angle_gamma   90.00
#
_symmetry.space_group_name_H-M   'P 1'
#
loop_
_entity.id
_entity.type
_entity.pdbx_description
1 polymer ?
#
loop_
_entity_poly.entity_id
_entity_poly.type
_entity_poly.pdbx_seq_one_letter_code
_entity_poly.pdbx_strand_id
1 'polypeptide(L)'
;MKTLLKKMMVALLAFGIGQAALADDVPDLQKILWVAEQGYVPAQYILGMMYDNGQGVRQDYAEAVKWYRKAAEQGSAEAQFNLGAMYANGQGVRQDYTQAVQWFSKAAEQGYADAQSVLGVMYEEGQGVRQDYAQAEQWYRKAAEQGNAGAQLNLGVMYGKGHRVRQDYVQAVQWFRKAAEQGDAKAQYNLGVMYDNGQGVRQNYKIAKEWFGKACDNGLQLGCDAYRKLNQQGY
;
A
#
# COMPACT_ATOMS: atom_id res chain seq x y z
N MET A 1 -13.01 -4.89 -1.63
CA MET A 1 -13.81 -3.81 -1.03
C MET A 1 -15.21 -4.25 -0.61
N LYS A 2 -16.11 -4.73 -1.50
CA LYS A 2 -17.46 -5.23 -1.15
C LYS A 2 -17.47 -6.33 -0.07
N THR A 3 -16.46 -7.19 -0.02
CA THR A 3 -16.36 -8.30 0.94
C THR A 3 -15.94 -7.84 2.34
N LEU A 4 -15.15 -6.78 2.45
CA LEU A 4 -14.72 -6.18 3.72
C LEU A 4 -15.90 -5.45 4.36
N LEU A 5 -16.64 -4.66 3.59
CA LEU A 5 -17.88 -4.01 4.04
C LEU A 5 -18.89 -5.04 4.56
N LYS A 6 -19.08 -6.19 3.86
CA LYS A 6 -19.96 -7.27 4.31
C LYS A 6 -19.50 -7.91 5.62
N LYS A 7 -18.21 -8.15 5.81
CA LYS A 7 -17.67 -8.74 7.07
C LYS A 7 -17.79 -7.77 8.25
N MET A 8 -17.63 -6.47 8.03
CA MET A 8 -17.80 -5.45 9.07
C MET A 8 -19.30 -5.22 9.41
N MET A 9 -20.22 -5.35 8.44
CA MET A 9 -21.65 -5.31 8.70
C MET A 9 -22.13 -6.46 9.62
N VAL A 10 -21.56 -7.65 9.51
CA VAL A 10 -21.91 -8.79 10.40
C VAL A 10 -21.52 -8.49 11.85
N ALA A 11 -20.44 -7.75 12.08
CA ALA A 11 -20.04 -7.33 13.44
C ALA A 11 -20.99 -6.26 14.03
N LEU A 12 -21.55 -5.38 13.22
CA LEU A 12 -22.55 -4.40 13.66
C LEU A 12 -23.90 -5.05 14.03
N LEU A 13 -24.27 -6.14 13.35
CA LEU A 13 -25.49 -6.92 13.64
C LEU A 13 -25.39 -7.76 14.93
N ALA A 14 -24.18 -8.10 15.38
CA ALA A 14 -23.96 -8.86 16.61
C ALA A 14 -24.25 -8.05 17.89
N PHE A 15 -24.41 -6.75 17.81
CA PHE A 15 -24.71 -5.85 18.94
C PHE A 15 -26.21 -5.53 19.11
N GLY A 16 -27.12 -6.41 18.69
CA GLY A 16 -28.51 -6.36 19.13
C GLY A 16 -29.42 -5.32 18.44
N ILE A 17 -29.06 -4.83 17.27
CA ILE A 17 -29.98 -4.04 16.44
C ILE A 17 -30.77 -5.04 15.58
N GLY A 18 -32.02 -5.26 15.98
CA GLY A 18 -32.91 -6.31 15.52
C GLY A 18 -33.03 -6.47 14.02
N GLN A 19 -33.32 -7.71 13.62
CA GLN A 19 -33.70 -8.12 12.28
C GLN A 19 -34.89 -7.27 11.75
N ALA A 20 -34.62 -6.36 10.85
CA ALA A 20 -35.64 -5.79 9.99
C ALA A 20 -35.07 -5.50 8.60
N ALA A 21 -35.62 -6.21 7.62
CA ALA A 21 -35.63 -5.94 6.20
C ALA A 21 -34.30 -6.05 5.42
N LEU A 22 -34.17 -7.18 4.77
CA LEU A 22 -33.47 -7.35 3.50
C LEU A 22 -34.25 -6.58 2.41
N ALA A 23 -33.88 -5.32 2.20
CA ALA A 23 -34.16 -4.57 0.98
C ALA A 23 -33.16 -3.41 0.90
N ASP A 24 -32.40 -3.41 -0.19
CA ASP A 24 -31.41 -2.42 -0.60
C ASP A 24 -30.06 -2.42 0.14
N ASP A 25 -29.02 -2.81 -0.59
CA ASP A 25 -27.63 -3.07 -0.20
C ASP A 25 -26.81 -1.81 0.21
N VAL A 26 -27.46 -0.70 0.61
CA VAL A 26 -26.77 0.47 1.18
C VAL A 26 -27.04 0.48 2.69
N PRO A 27 -26.01 0.43 3.52
CA PRO A 27 -26.19 0.58 4.96
C PRO A 27 -26.96 1.87 5.25
N ASP A 28 -28.00 1.81 6.09
CA ASP A 28 -28.75 2.98 6.48
C ASP A 28 -27.81 4.02 7.09
N LEU A 29 -27.51 5.07 6.31
CA LEU A 29 -26.58 6.14 6.68
C LEU A 29 -26.91 6.71 8.07
N GLN A 30 -28.20 6.84 8.41
CA GLN A 30 -28.64 7.37 9.69
C GLN A 30 -28.20 6.47 10.84
N LYS A 31 -28.25 5.15 10.67
CA LYS A 31 -27.77 4.20 11.70
C LYS A 31 -26.25 4.28 11.86
N ILE A 32 -25.52 4.36 10.73
CA ILE A 32 -24.03 4.46 10.78
C ILE A 32 -23.66 5.79 11.48
N LEU A 33 -24.30 6.89 11.11
CA LEU A 33 -24.07 8.20 11.74
C LEU A 33 -24.31 8.13 13.24
N TRP A 34 -25.47 7.61 13.66
CA TRP A 34 -25.80 7.51 15.07
C TRP A 34 -24.77 6.71 15.86
N VAL A 35 -24.35 5.54 15.36
CA VAL A 35 -23.34 4.68 16.01
C VAL A 35 -21.97 5.35 16.06
N ALA A 36 -21.58 6.06 14.99
CA ALA A 36 -20.32 6.78 14.91
C ALA A 36 -20.27 7.97 15.88
N GLU A 37 -21.40 8.68 16.06
CA GLU A 37 -21.55 9.75 17.02
C GLU A 37 -21.45 9.25 18.49
N GLN A 38 -21.84 8.00 18.74
CA GLN A 38 -21.63 7.35 20.04
C GLN A 38 -20.16 6.92 20.27
N GLY A 39 -19.26 7.19 19.31
CA GLY A 39 -17.83 6.93 19.46
C GLY A 39 -17.37 5.56 18.93
N TYR A 40 -18.25 4.80 18.27
CA TYR A 40 -17.86 3.48 17.76
C TYR A 40 -16.88 3.60 16.61
N VAL A 41 -15.62 3.21 16.85
CA VAL A 41 -14.48 3.42 15.96
C VAL A 41 -14.69 2.84 14.55
N PRO A 42 -15.19 1.59 14.38
CA PRO A 42 -15.42 1.07 13.04
C PRO A 42 -16.45 1.88 12.23
N ALA A 43 -17.48 2.41 12.88
CA ALA A 43 -18.48 3.24 12.19
C ALA A 43 -17.90 4.60 11.78
N GLN A 44 -17.06 5.21 12.62
CA GLN A 44 -16.35 6.44 12.28
C GLN A 44 -15.43 6.23 11.06
N TYR A 45 -14.68 5.12 11.03
CA TYR A 45 -13.85 4.77 9.89
C TYR A 45 -14.67 4.56 8.61
N ILE A 46 -15.80 3.83 8.71
CA ILE A 46 -16.72 3.61 7.58
C ILE A 46 -17.26 4.94 7.05
N LEU A 47 -17.69 5.85 7.91
CA LEU A 47 -18.13 7.18 7.49
C LEU A 47 -17.01 7.97 6.80
N GLY A 48 -15.80 7.90 7.32
CA GLY A 48 -14.64 8.47 6.66
C GLY A 48 -14.50 7.95 5.23
N MET A 49 -14.58 6.64 5.02
CA MET A 49 -14.54 6.03 3.68
C MET A 49 -15.74 6.41 2.80
N MET A 50 -16.93 6.50 3.37
CA MET A 50 -18.14 6.90 2.61
C MET A 50 -17.99 8.30 2.04
N TYR A 51 -17.57 9.28 2.88
CA TYR A 51 -17.34 10.65 2.44
C TYR A 51 -16.12 10.78 1.50
N ASP A 52 -15.06 10.01 1.73
CA ASP A 52 -13.86 10.00 0.88
C ASP A 52 -14.17 9.50 -0.54
N ASN A 53 -14.98 8.43 -0.65
CA ASN A 53 -15.30 7.80 -1.94
C ASN A 53 -16.64 8.27 -2.56
N GLY A 54 -17.44 9.03 -1.84
CA GLY A 54 -18.81 9.40 -2.29
C GLY A 54 -19.75 8.20 -2.33
N GLN A 55 -19.59 7.22 -1.42
CA GLN A 55 -20.41 6.01 -1.40
C GLN A 55 -21.61 6.17 -0.45
N GLY A 56 -22.81 6.27 -1.01
CA GLY A 56 -24.05 6.50 -0.25
C GLY A 56 -24.21 7.92 0.28
N VAL A 57 -23.23 8.78 0.07
CA VAL A 57 -23.21 10.21 0.38
C VAL A 57 -22.51 10.97 -0.75
N ARG A 58 -22.74 12.28 -0.84
CA ARG A 58 -21.92 13.12 -1.71
C ARG A 58 -20.48 13.11 -1.19
N GLN A 59 -19.48 12.93 -2.08
CA GLN A 59 -18.07 13.03 -1.72
C GLN A 59 -17.75 14.36 -1.03
N ASP A 60 -17.12 14.27 0.13
CA ASP A 60 -16.68 15.42 0.92
C ASP A 60 -15.42 15.06 1.72
N TYR A 61 -14.27 15.46 1.22
CA TYR A 61 -12.98 15.19 1.86
C TYR A 61 -12.84 15.86 3.24
N ALA A 62 -13.51 16.99 3.48
CA ALA A 62 -13.43 17.65 4.79
C ALA A 62 -14.21 16.85 5.84
N GLU A 63 -15.38 16.32 5.49
CA GLU A 63 -16.11 15.39 6.35
C GLU A 63 -15.35 14.07 6.53
N ALA A 64 -14.73 13.51 5.46
CA ALA A 64 -13.89 12.32 5.57
C ALA A 64 -12.75 12.51 6.59
N VAL A 65 -12.04 13.64 6.53
CA VAL A 65 -10.98 13.99 7.51
C VAL A 65 -11.50 14.02 8.93
N LYS A 66 -12.68 14.61 9.17
CA LYS A 66 -13.25 14.66 10.52
C LYS A 66 -13.53 13.27 11.08
N TRP A 67 -14.10 12.39 10.28
CA TRP A 67 -14.45 11.05 10.72
C TRP A 67 -13.21 10.16 10.86
N TYR A 68 -12.27 10.21 9.90
CA TYR A 68 -10.99 9.51 10.03
C TYR A 68 -10.22 9.99 11.26
N ARG A 69 -10.21 11.30 11.57
CA ARG A 69 -9.54 11.82 12.76
C ARG A 69 -10.12 11.26 14.05
N LYS A 70 -11.45 11.22 14.18
CA LYS A 70 -12.12 10.62 15.35
C LYS A 70 -11.71 9.16 15.55
N ALA A 71 -11.69 8.36 14.49
CA ALA A 71 -11.27 6.96 14.55
C ALA A 71 -9.75 6.80 14.81
N ALA A 72 -8.93 7.65 14.18
CA ALA A 72 -7.47 7.63 14.30
C ALA A 72 -6.99 8.01 15.72
N GLU A 73 -7.64 8.98 16.34
CA GLU A 73 -7.38 9.40 17.73
C GLU A 73 -7.72 8.29 18.73
N GLN A 74 -8.66 7.43 18.39
CA GLN A 74 -9.01 6.23 19.16
C GLN A 74 -8.16 5.00 18.81
N GLY A 75 -7.14 5.15 17.95
CA GLY A 75 -6.15 4.10 17.69
C GLY A 75 -6.41 3.25 16.46
N SER A 76 -7.44 3.50 15.60
CA SER A 76 -7.58 2.74 14.34
C SER A 76 -6.39 2.99 13.42
N ALA A 77 -5.62 1.93 13.14
CA ALA A 77 -4.47 2.01 12.26
C ALA A 77 -4.87 2.34 10.82
N GLU A 78 -5.99 1.82 10.35
CA GLU A 78 -6.54 2.11 9.02
C GLU A 78 -6.93 3.59 8.91
N ALA A 79 -7.59 4.13 9.94
CA ALA A 79 -7.97 5.55 9.96
C ALA A 79 -6.75 6.46 10.06
N GLN A 80 -5.74 6.07 10.84
CA GLN A 80 -4.46 6.79 10.91
C GLN A 80 -3.76 6.81 9.55
N PHE A 81 -3.73 5.68 8.86
CA PHE A 81 -3.17 5.61 7.50
C PHE A 81 -3.93 6.52 6.53
N ASN A 82 -5.27 6.44 6.49
CA ASN A 82 -6.06 7.26 5.58
C ASN A 82 -5.95 8.76 5.90
N LEU A 83 -5.95 9.11 7.18
CA LEU A 83 -5.75 10.50 7.59
C LEU A 83 -4.35 11.02 7.20
N GLY A 84 -3.32 10.19 7.34
CA GLY A 84 -1.97 10.48 6.86
C GLY A 84 -1.95 10.73 5.35
N ALA A 85 -2.65 9.90 4.57
CA ALA A 85 -2.77 10.05 3.12
C ALA A 85 -3.49 11.36 2.74
N MET A 86 -4.55 11.73 3.47
CA MET A 86 -5.26 13.00 3.25
C MET A 86 -4.35 14.22 3.50
N TYR A 87 -3.52 14.19 4.55
CA TYR A 87 -2.52 15.23 4.77
C TYR A 87 -1.44 15.24 3.68
N ALA A 88 -0.96 14.08 3.26
CA ALA A 88 0.05 13.98 2.20
C ALA A 88 -0.45 14.54 0.86
N ASN A 89 -1.74 14.34 0.56
CA ASN A 89 -2.36 14.76 -0.70
C ASN A 89 -3.03 16.14 -0.66
N GLY A 90 -3.24 16.72 0.54
CA GLY A 90 -3.99 17.96 0.69
C GLY A 90 -5.50 17.78 0.41
N GLN A 91 -6.06 16.60 0.69
CA GLN A 91 -7.47 16.29 0.48
C GLN A 91 -8.29 16.62 1.74
N GLY A 92 -9.21 17.59 1.65
CA GLY A 92 -10.01 18.05 2.77
C GLY A 92 -9.25 18.81 3.86
N VAL A 93 -7.94 18.89 3.76
CA VAL A 93 -7.02 19.65 4.62
C VAL A 93 -5.91 20.24 3.76
N ARG A 94 -5.23 21.26 4.30
CA ARG A 94 -3.99 21.75 3.67
C ARG A 94 -2.95 20.64 3.68
N GLN A 95 -2.24 20.47 2.54
CA GLN A 95 -1.15 19.52 2.44
C GLN A 95 -0.08 19.79 3.52
N ASP A 96 0.28 18.73 4.25
CA ASP A 96 1.28 18.78 5.32
C ASP A 96 1.95 17.42 5.48
N TYR A 97 3.13 17.27 4.91
CA TYR A 97 3.89 16.01 5.00
C TYR A 97 4.37 15.70 6.43
N THR A 98 4.56 16.70 7.28
CA THR A 98 4.95 16.47 8.69
C THR A 98 3.78 15.83 9.45
N GLN A 99 2.56 16.32 9.25
CA GLN A 99 1.37 15.69 9.80
C GLN A 99 1.15 14.29 9.22
N ALA A 100 1.37 14.11 7.91
CA ALA A 100 1.27 12.80 7.27
C ALA A 100 2.21 11.78 7.91
N VAL A 101 3.48 12.14 8.11
CA VAL A 101 4.48 11.28 8.78
C VAL A 101 4.02 10.90 10.19
N GLN A 102 3.48 11.85 10.97
CA GLN A 102 3.01 11.56 12.33
C GLN A 102 1.90 10.51 12.34
N TRP A 103 0.94 10.62 11.42
CA TRP A 103 -0.17 9.67 11.34
C TRP A 103 0.26 8.32 10.77
N PHE A 104 1.10 8.31 9.72
CA PHE A 104 1.67 7.07 9.20
C PHE A 104 2.53 6.36 10.25
N SER A 105 3.29 7.10 11.07
CA SER A 105 4.10 6.49 12.14
C SER A 105 3.24 5.76 13.16
N LYS A 106 2.13 6.37 13.60
CA LYS A 106 1.19 5.71 14.51
C LYS A 106 0.62 4.41 13.94
N ALA A 107 0.23 4.41 12.67
CA ALA A 107 -0.27 3.21 12.00
C ALA A 107 0.83 2.15 11.82
N ALA A 108 2.04 2.58 11.44
CA ALA A 108 3.18 1.70 11.21
C ALA A 108 3.69 1.04 12.50
N GLU A 109 3.66 1.74 13.62
CA GLU A 109 4.00 1.22 14.95
C GLU A 109 3.01 0.13 15.40
N GLN A 110 1.77 0.19 14.94
CA GLN A 110 0.77 -0.86 15.14
C GLN A 110 0.93 -2.04 14.16
N GLY A 111 1.93 -2.00 13.28
CA GLY A 111 2.19 -3.07 12.31
C GLY A 111 1.47 -2.92 10.98
N TYR A 112 0.83 -1.78 10.70
CA TYR A 112 0.13 -1.58 9.42
C TYR A 112 1.12 -1.50 8.26
N ALA A 113 1.19 -2.57 7.45
CA ALA A 113 2.24 -2.76 6.45
C ALA A 113 2.29 -1.65 5.39
N ASP A 114 1.13 -1.15 4.96
CA ASP A 114 1.08 -0.06 3.97
C ASP A 114 1.65 1.24 4.54
N ALA A 115 1.38 1.55 5.82
CA ALA A 115 1.97 2.71 6.48
C ALA A 115 3.49 2.57 6.65
N GLN A 116 3.97 1.37 6.97
CA GLN A 116 5.41 1.08 7.03
C GLN A 116 6.06 1.29 5.65
N SER A 117 5.43 0.80 4.58
CA SER A 117 5.92 0.99 3.22
C SER A 117 5.99 2.47 2.83
N VAL A 118 4.93 3.24 3.13
CA VAL A 118 4.88 4.68 2.86
C VAL A 118 5.92 5.46 3.67
N LEU A 119 6.11 5.13 4.95
CA LEU A 119 7.19 5.74 5.75
C LEU A 119 8.57 5.47 5.17
N GLY A 120 8.79 4.26 4.64
CA GLY A 120 10.02 3.95 3.92
C GLY A 120 10.27 4.95 2.77
N VAL A 121 9.25 5.23 1.95
CA VAL A 121 9.33 6.23 0.87
C VAL A 121 9.59 7.63 1.43
N MET A 122 8.86 8.04 2.48
CA MET A 122 8.99 9.38 3.05
C MET A 122 10.40 9.63 3.62
N TYR A 123 11.01 8.64 4.28
CA TYR A 123 12.40 8.72 4.72
C TYR A 123 13.40 8.67 3.56
N GLU A 124 13.13 7.89 2.51
CA GLU A 124 13.98 7.83 1.32
C GLU A 124 14.00 9.16 0.57
N GLU A 125 12.86 9.85 0.47
CA GLU A 125 12.70 11.10 -0.27
C GLU A 125 12.91 12.35 0.60
N GLY A 126 12.88 12.22 1.93
CA GLY A 126 12.95 13.35 2.86
C GLY A 126 11.65 14.16 2.89
N GLN A 127 10.50 13.52 2.67
CA GLN A 127 9.19 14.18 2.68
C GLN A 127 8.64 14.26 4.11
N GLY A 128 8.51 15.46 4.65
CA GLY A 128 8.02 15.70 6.01
C GLY A 128 8.96 15.27 7.14
N VAL A 129 10.08 14.65 6.79
CA VAL A 129 11.17 14.23 7.66
C VAL A 129 12.50 14.51 6.99
N ARG A 130 13.58 14.54 7.79
CA ARG A 130 14.93 14.53 7.21
C ARG A 130 15.16 13.20 6.47
N GLN A 131 15.71 13.29 5.26
CA GLN A 131 16.08 12.11 4.47
C GLN A 131 17.01 11.18 5.28
N ASP A 132 16.62 9.91 5.38
CA ASP A 132 17.37 8.88 6.10
C ASP A 132 17.14 7.51 5.45
N TYR A 133 18.12 7.03 4.69
CA TYR A 133 18.03 5.75 3.99
C TYR A 133 18.09 4.54 4.93
N ALA A 134 18.72 4.68 6.11
CA ALA A 134 18.74 3.60 7.09
C ALA A 134 17.35 3.40 7.72
N GLN A 135 16.65 4.50 8.02
CA GLN A 135 15.26 4.45 8.45
C GLN A 135 14.36 3.91 7.33
N ALA A 136 14.56 4.36 6.08
CA ALA A 136 13.80 3.86 4.94
C ALA A 136 13.94 2.33 4.80
N GLU A 137 15.18 1.79 4.87
CA GLU A 137 15.43 0.35 4.83
C GLU A 137 14.69 -0.40 5.95
N GLN A 138 14.77 0.11 7.17
CA GLN A 138 14.10 -0.53 8.32
C GLN A 138 12.58 -0.61 8.12
N TRP A 139 11.97 0.47 7.67
CA TRP A 139 10.53 0.50 7.43
C TRP A 139 10.12 -0.37 6.24
N TYR A 140 10.85 -0.32 5.13
CA TYR A 140 10.61 -1.23 4.01
C TYR A 140 10.74 -2.69 4.43
N ARG A 141 11.75 -3.04 5.24
CA ARG A 141 11.96 -4.41 5.71
C ARG A 141 10.76 -4.91 6.53
N LYS A 142 10.27 -4.10 7.48
CA LYS A 142 9.08 -4.45 8.27
C LYS A 142 7.86 -4.71 7.39
N ALA A 143 7.60 -3.85 6.41
CA ALA A 143 6.49 -4.02 5.47
C ALA A 143 6.68 -5.25 4.55
N ALA A 144 7.90 -5.42 4.02
CA ALA A 144 8.25 -6.50 3.11
C ALA A 144 8.16 -7.89 3.75
N GLU A 145 8.52 -8.01 5.02
CA GLU A 145 8.39 -9.24 5.80
C GLU A 145 6.93 -9.63 6.04
N GLN A 146 6.02 -8.64 6.07
CA GLN A 146 4.58 -8.84 6.10
C GLN A 146 3.97 -9.12 4.72
N GLY A 147 4.78 -9.17 3.66
CA GLY A 147 4.32 -9.46 2.30
C GLY A 147 3.96 -8.26 1.45
N ASN A 148 4.19 -7.01 1.91
CA ASN A 148 3.91 -5.83 1.08
C ASN A 148 4.81 -5.82 -0.17
N ALA A 149 4.20 -6.00 -1.34
CA ALA A 149 4.92 -6.13 -2.61
C ALA A 149 5.68 -4.84 -2.99
N GLY A 150 5.10 -3.67 -2.70
CA GLY A 150 5.76 -2.38 -2.94
C GLY A 150 7.05 -2.21 -2.13
N ALA A 151 7.00 -2.57 -0.85
CA ALA A 151 8.18 -2.55 0.02
C ALA A 151 9.24 -3.58 -0.41
N GLN A 152 8.82 -4.77 -0.86
CA GLN A 152 9.72 -5.78 -1.42
C GLN A 152 10.41 -5.26 -2.69
N LEU A 153 9.68 -4.62 -3.60
CA LEU A 153 10.24 -3.96 -4.77
C LEU A 153 11.27 -2.90 -4.37
N ASN A 154 10.93 -2.02 -3.42
CA ASN A 154 11.80 -0.92 -2.99
C ASN A 154 13.10 -1.43 -2.34
N LEU A 155 13.02 -2.46 -1.49
CA LEU A 155 14.23 -3.13 -0.96
C LEU A 155 15.09 -3.73 -2.07
N GLY A 156 14.47 -4.40 -3.04
CA GLY A 156 15.18 -4.92 -4.20
C GLY A 156 15.94 -3.82 -4.96
N VAL A 157 15.32 -2.67 -5.15
CA VAL A 157 15.95 -1.50 -5.78
C VAL A 157 17.09 -0.94 -4.93
N MET A 158 16.87 -0.79 -3.60
CA MET A 158 17.91 -0.28 -2.69
C MET A 158 19.17 -1.14 -2.72
N TYR A 159 19.03 -2.46 -2.59
CA TYR A 159 20.16 -3.38 -2.63
C TYR A 159 20.79 -3.47 -4.03
N GLY A 160 19.98 -3.45 -5.08
CA GLY A 160 20.47 -3.49 -6.46
C GLY A 160 21.29 -2.27 -6.86
N LYS A 161 20.90 -1.09 -6.40
CA LYS A 161 21.63 0.17 -6.67
C LYS A 161 22.78 0.44 -5.71
N GLY A 162 22.75 -0.15 -4.50
CA GLY A 162 23.71 0.21 -3.45
C GLY A 162 23.50 1.65 -2.92
N HIS A 163 22.27 2.17 -2.97
CA HIS A 163 21.97 3.53 -2.50
C HIS A 163 22.04 3.58 -0.97
N ARG A 164 23.19 4.03 -0.47
CA ARG A 164 23.54 4.19 0.95
C ARG A 164 23.40 2.92 1.83
N VAL A 165 23.11 1.79 1.21
CA VAL A 165 23.33 0.44 1.71
C VAL A 165 24.42 -0.19 0.86
N ARG A 166 25.17 -1.16 1.38
CA ARG A 166 26.13 -1.89 0.56
C ARG A 166 25.37 -2.61 -0.56
N GLN A 167 25.79 -2.39 -1.81
CA GLN A 167 25.21 -3.09 -2.95
C GLN A 167 25.27 -4.60 -2.75
N ASP A 168 24.11 -5.25 -2.90
CA ASP A 168 23.97 -6.70 -2.75
C ASP A 168 22.92 -7.21 -3.74
N TYR A 169 23.41 -7.69 -4.88
CA TYR A 169 22.54 -8.23 -5.93
C TYR A 169 21.84 -9.53 -5.52
N VAL A 170 22.40 -10.31 -4.59
CA VAL A 170 21.75 -11.53 -4.10
C VAL A 170 20.52 -11.17 -3.29
N GLN A 171 20.64 -10.21 -2.39
CA GLN A 171 19.50 -9.65 -1.64
C GLN A 171 18.47 -9.01 -2.59
N ALA A 172 18.91 -8.24 -3.56
CA ALA A 172 18.02 -7.62 -4.54
C ALA A 172 17.17 -8.66 -5.27
N VAL A 173 17.79 -9.75 -5.75
CA VAL A 173 17.07 -10.85 -6.42
C VAL A 173 16.05 -11.51 -5.49
N GLN A 174 16.39 -11.73 -4.23
CA GLN A 174 15.48 -12.33 -3.27
C GLN A 174 14.21 -11.48 -3.08
N TRP A 175 14.37 -10.17 -2.92
CA TRP A 175 13.27 -9.26 -2.73
C TRP A 175 12.46 -9.06 -4.01
N PHE A 176 13.11 -8.87 -5.17
CA PHE A 176 12.41 -8.80 -6.45
C PHE A 176 11.60 -10.07 -6.73
N ARG A 177 12.12 -11.25 -6.41
CA ARG A 177 11.39 -12.51 -6.61
C ARG A 177 10.11 -12.55 -5.80
N LYS A 178 10.14 -12.19 -4.51
CA LYS A 178 8.95 -12.14 -3.65
C LYS A 178 7.86 -11.21 -4.21
N ALA A 179 8.24 -10.00 -4.66
CA ALA A 179 7.29 -9.07 -5.26
C ALA A 179 6.81 -9.56 -6.65
N ALA A 180 7.69 -10.13 -7.46
CA ALA A 180 7.38 -10.65 -8.79
C ALA A 180 6.40 -11.84 -8.74
N GLU A 181 6.52 -12.71 -7.75
CA GLU A 181 5.60 -13.83 -7.50
C GLU A 181 4.20 -13.36 -7.09
N GLN A 182 4.09 -12.17 -6.52
CA GLN A 182 2.81 -11.50 -6.23
C GLN A 182 2.21 -10.77 -7.45
N GLY A 183 2.90 -10.76 -8.59
CA GLY A 183 2.43 -10.13 -9.81
C GLY A 183 2.90 -8.68 -10.01
N ASP A 184 3.80 -8.15 -9.17
CA ASP A 184 4.34 -6.81 -9.39
C ASP A 184 5.15 -6.76 -10.69
N ALA A 185 4.64 -6.03 -11.69
CA ALA A 185 5.21 -5.97 -13.03
C ALA A 185 6.62 -5.35 -13.05
N LYS A 186 6.89 -4.37 -12.17
CA LYS A 186 8.22 -3.74 -12.07
C LYS A 186 9.23 -4.70 -11.45
N ALA A 187 8.83 -5.46 -10.44
CA ALA A 187 9.68 -6.48 -9.84
C ALA A 187 9.96 -7.63 -10.81
N GLN A 188 8.97 -8.06 -11.60
CA GLN A 188 9.15 -9.04 -12.66
C GLN A 188 10.16 -8.57 -13.71
N TYR A 189 10.03 -7.33 -14.15
CA TYR A 189 11.01 -6.73 -15.07
C TYR A 189 12.42 -6.69 -14.46
N ASN A 190 12.56 -6.17 -13.24
CA ASN A 190 13.84 -6.09 -12.56
C ASN A 190 14.48 -7.47 -12.36
N LEU A 191 13.68 -8.48 -12.00
CA LEU A 191 14.15 -9.85 -11.89
C LEU A 191 14.63 -10.42 -13.26
N GLY A 192 13.91 -10.09 -14.33
CA GLY A 192 14.32 -10.39 -15.70
C GLY A 192 15.69 -9.77 -16.02
N VAL A 193 15.90 -8.49 -15.68
CA VAL A 193 17.19 -7.80 -15.85
C VAL A 193 18.32 -8.47 -15.04
N MET A 194 18.04 -8.92 -13.81
CA MET A 194 19.03 -9.64 -13.01
C MET A 194 19.49 -10.94 -13.69
N TYR A 195 18.55 -11.71 -14.25
CA TYR A 195 18.89 -12.92 -15.01
C TYR A 195 19.55 -12.62 -16.36
N ASP A 196 19.16 -11.54 -17.03
CA ASP A 196 19.77 -11.12 -18.30
C ASP A 196 21.25 -10.73 -18.12
N ASN A 197 21.57 -10.05 -17.02
CA ASN A 197 22.92 -9.57 -16.71
C ASN A 197 23.76 -10.52 -15.85
N GLY A 198 23.17 -11.56 -15.27
CA GLY A 198 23.88 -12.42 -14.31
C GLY A 198 24.19 -11.72 -12.99
N GLN A 199 23.36 -10.77 -12.55
CA GLN A 199 23.54 -10.01 -11.31
C GLN A 199 22.85 -10.70 -10.13
N GLY A 200 23.62 -11.18 -9.15
CA GLY A 200 23.11 -11.93 -7.99
C GLY A 200 22.56 -13.33 -8.30
N VAL A 201 22.53 -13.70 -9.57
CA VAL A 201 22.16 -15.02 -10.10
C VAL A 201 23.04 -15.37 -11.29
N ARG A 202 23.11 -16.65 -11.65
CA ARG A 202 23.74 -17.06 -12.91
C ARG A 202 22.92 -16.51 -14.08
N GLN A 203 23.60 -15.90 -15.05
CA GLN A 203 22.99 -15.40 -16.28
C GLN A 203 22.17 -16.50 -16.98
N ASN A 204 20.93 -16.15 -17.35
CA ASN A 204 20.02 -17.07 -18.05
C ASN A 204 18.98 -16.28 -18.85
N TYR A 205 19.21 -16.16 -20.16
CA TYR A 205 18.33 -15.42 -21.07
C TYR A 205 16.93 -16.03 -21.20
N LYS A 206 16.81 -17.36 -21.09
CA LYS A 206 15.50 -18.03 -21.12
C LYS A 206 14.64 -17.62 -19.92
N ILE A 207 15.21 -17.67 -18.71
CA ILE A 207 14.51 -17.22 -17.50
C ILE A 207 14.24 -15.71 -17.54
N ALA A 208 15.21 -14.91 -18.04
CA ALA A 208 15.01 -13.47 -18.21
C ALA A 208 13.81 -13.19 -19.11
N LYS A 209 13.71 -13.86 -20.26
CA LYS A 209 12.59 -13.74 -21.20
C LYS A 209 11.26 -14.12 -20.58
N GLU A 210 11.20 -15.20 -19.77
CA GLU A 210 9.99 -15.60 -19.05
C GLU A 210 9.50 -14.50 -18.09
N TRP A 211 10.42 -13.87 -17.33
CA TRP A 211 10.07 -12.78 -16.42
C TRP A 211 9.68 -11.49 -17.17
N PHE A 212 10.35 -11.16 -18.25
CA PHE A 212 9.95 -10.04 -19.11
C PHE A 212 8.56 -10.28 -19.73
N GLY A 213 8.24 -11.51 -20.12
CA GLY A 213 6.91 -11.89 -20.60
C GLY A 213 5.84 -11.63 -19.55
N LYS A 214 6.04 -12.12 -18.32
CA LYS A 214 5.13 -11.85 -17.20
C LYS A 214 4.95 -10.36 -16.92
N ALA A 215 6.04 -9.57 -16.96
CA ALA A 215 5.96 -8.12 -16.79
C ALA A 215 5.14 -7.45 -17.92
N CYS A 216 5.28 -7.95 -19.15
CA CYS A 216 4.47 -7.51 -20.29
C CYS A 216 2.99 -7.83 -20.09
N ASP A 217 2.67 -9.08 -19.71
CA ASP A 217 1.30 -9.54 -19.46
C ASP A 217 0.62 -8.74 -18.34
N ASN A 218 1.41 -8.28 -17.35
CA ASN A 218 0.96 -7.39 -16.27
C ASN A 218 1.03 -5.89 -16.64
N GLY A 219 1.11 -5.56 -17.93
CA GLY A 219 0.94 -4.21 -18.47
C GLY A 219 2.19 -3.33 -18.47
N LEU A 220 3.38 -3.86 -18.18
CA LEU A 220 4.60 -3.07 -18.21
C LEU A 220 5.23 -3.10 -19.62
N GLN A 221 5.14 -1.99 -20.37
CA GLN A 221 5.67 -1.87 -21.73
C GLN A 221 7.17 -2.23 -21.83
N LEU A 222 7.99 -1.83 -20.84
CA LEU A 222 9.41 -2.21 -20.79
C LEU A 222 9.63 -3.73 -20.78
N GLY A 223 8.74 -4.49 -20.15
CA GLY A 223 8.74 -5.95 -20.17
C GLY A 223 8.50 -6.49 -21.58
N CYS A 224 7.51 -5.93 -22.29
CA CYS A 224 7.22 -6.31 -23.69
C CYS A 224 8.39 -6.05 -24.61
N ASP A 225 9.06 -4.93 -24.46
CA ASP A 225 10.18 -4.53 -25.29
C ASP A 225 11.40 -5.45 -25.05
N ALA A 226 11.70 -5.73 -23.77
CA ALA A 226 12.77 -6.64 -23.38
C ALA A 226 12.50 -8.08 -23.85
N TYR A 227 11.26 -8.58 -23.69
CA TYR A 227 10.83 -9.87 -24.21
C TYR A 227 11.06 -9.98 -25.72
N ARG A 228 10.60 -8.97 -26.47
CA ARG A 228 10.75 -8.93 -27.94
C ARG A 228 12.21 -8.97 -28.37
N LYS A 229 13.06 -8.19 -27.67
CA LYS A 229 14.50 -8.17 -27.92
C LYS A 229 15.14 -9.55 -27.77
N LEU A 230 14.89 -10.26 -26.66
CA LEU A 230 15.44 -11.61 -26.44
C LEU A 230 14.88 -12.62 -27.44
N ASN A 231 13.59 -12.49 -27.81
CA ASN A 231 12.99 -13.35 -28.83
C ASN A 231 13.65 -13.19 -30.21
N GLN A 232 13.98 -11.97 -30.61
CA GLN A 232 14.71 -11.68 -31.86
C GLN A 232 16.15 -12.22 -31.86
N GLN A 233 16.75 -12.35 -30.67
CA GLN A 233 18.08 -12.91 -30.49
C GLN A 233 18.08 -14.46 -30.45
N GLY A 234 16.90 -15.11 -30.53
CA GLY A 234 16.77 -16.57 -30.58
C GLY A 234 16.72 -17.27 -29.22
N TYR A 235 16.48 -16.54 -28.15
CA TYR A 235 16.33 -17.08 -26.79
C TYR A 235 14.90 -17.51 -26.46
#